data_7b94f8ac74d0106240e02e1083bc9a2a
#
_entry.id   7b94f8ac74d0106240e02e1083bc9a2a
#
_cell.length_a   1.000
_cell.length_b   1.000
_cell.length_c   1.000
_cell.angle_alpha   90.00
_cell.angle_beta   90.00
_cell.angle_gamma   90.00
#
_symmetry.space_group_name_H-M   'P 1'
#
loop_
_entity.id
_entity.type
_entity.pdbx_description
1 polymer ?
#
loop_
_entity_poly.entity_id
_entity_poly.type
_entity_poly.pdbx_seq_one_letter_code
_entity_poly.pdbx_strand_id
1 'polypeptide(L)'
;RPVMRGLSAPFGLSYVPGNWMESISVSKGVATVKHGYETITGIIDLEYDKPHKADLFSFNAYLNNELKTEFNVKANKIINDNLATGLFVYGTYNNFKSFDHLGNNGQGDGFRDYPAQTQINVANRWNYEVHDGLCSQTLINYTHEERLGGQMAFTKDMRGSDSIYGLGGTTDRVHFFTKNGAPLGNTSSFGTQVSATYFKQDAYYGLSNYEGIETDVYANALVNTMVRGGHNVDFGASFRYTDLEENLYSTPYIGANQFISNLQEGDLRANFIKEEIVPGVFGQFNFIYDKIFVASAGLRYDYNSLYSKHIITPRLHFRWKITDDLIFRGAAGKGFRSANIIADNFGILASSRDIKVEEFLEMEEAYNAGLNLSYSLPLGDDREMSIALDYYHTNFVNQVVMDLEQSANEVHFYNLDGKSY
;
A
#
# COMPACT_ATOMS: atom_id res chain seq x y z
N ARG A 1 -6.61 -6.13 2.68
CA ARG A 1 -6.91 -4.73 2.89
C ARG A 1 -5.69 -3.84 2.60
N PRO A 2 -5.83 -2.66 1.93
CA PRO A 2 -4.74 -1.71 1.75
C PRO A 2 -4.36 -1.05 3.10
N VAL A 3 -3.12 -1.24 3.53
CA VAL A 3 -2.50 -0.59 4.71
C VAL A 3 -1.63 0.59 4.26
N MET A 4 -1.10 0.50 3.04
CA MET A 4 -0.29 1.52 2.39
C MET A 4 -1.10 2.10 1.24
N ARG A 5 -1.80 3.21 1.48
CA ARG A 5 -2.55 3.98 0.47
C ARG A 5 -2.36 5.47 0.74
N GLY A 6 -2.87 6.34 -0.13
CA GLY A 6 -2.75 7.79 0.02
C GLY A 6 -1.30 8.22 0.19
N LEU A 7 -1.03 9.03 1.19
CA LEU A 7 0.33 9.51 1.51
C LEU A 7 1.31 8.40 1.85
N SER A 8 0.83 7.26 2.37
CA SER A 8 1.70 6.12 2.66
C SER A 8 2.11 5.31 1.43
N ALA A 9 1.41 5.42 0.29
CA ALA A 9 1.60 4.53 -0.86
C ALA A 9 2.98 4.66 -1.53
N PRO A 10 3.52 5.86 -1.81
CA PRO A 10 4.79 6.02 -2.52
C PRO A 10 5.98 5.36 -1.82
N PHE A 11 5.99 5.36 -0.50
CA PHE A 11 7.10 4.85 0.30
C PHE A 11 6.72 3.65 1.19
N GLY A 12 5.52 3.10 1.02
CA GLY A 12 4.91 2.14 1.94
C GLY A 12 5.78 0.97 2.32
N LEU A 13 6.48 0.35 1.36
CA LEU A 13 7.37 -0.79 1.64
C LEU A 13 8.61 -0.39 2.44
N SER A 14 9.09 0.87 2.38
CA SER A 14 10.21 1.34 3.18
C SER A 14 9.88 1.48 4.67
N TYR A 15 8.59 1.51 5.02
CA TYR A 15 8.14 1.59 6.41
C TYR A 15 8.03 0.24 7.12
N VAL A 16 8.29 -0.87 6.40
CA VAL A 16 8.28 -2.22 6.96
C VAL A 16 9.64 -2.87 6.74
N PRO A 17 10.54 -2.87 7.74
CA PRO A 17 11.83 -3.49 7.63
C PRO A 17 11.76 -4.98 7.31
N GLY A 18 12.57 -5.46 6.36
CA GLY A 18 12.53 -6.83 5.87
C GLY A 18 12.71 -7.89 6.97
N ASN A 19 13.55 -7.58 7.96
CA ASN A 19 13.83 -8.48 9.09
C ASN A 19 12.65 -8.66 10.06
N TRP A 20 11.55 -7.90 9.91
CA TRP A 20 10.35 -8.03 10.73
C TRP A 20 9.33 -8.99 10.13
N MET A 21 9.55 -9.42 8.89
CA MET A 21 8.58 -10.19 8.13
C MET A 21 8.87 -11.68 8.19
N GLU A 22 7.84 -12.46 8.56
CA GLU A 22 7.82 -13.92 8.41
C GLU A 22 7.68 -14.29 6.93
N SER A 23 6.85 -13.55 6.19
CA SER A 23 6.63 -13.78 4.76
C SER A 23 6.11 -12.55 4.01
N ILE A 24 6.36 -12.54 2.71
CA ILE A 24 5.78 -11.62 1.75
C ILE A 24 5.07 -12.45 0.70
N SER A 25 3.78 -12.19 0.50
CA SER A 25 2.98 -12.86 -0.52
C SER A 25 2.51 -11.87 -1.58
N VAL A 26 2.79 -12.15 -2.83
CA VAL A 26 2.38 -11.32 -3.98
C VAL A 26 1.34 -12.08 -4.78
N SER A 27 0.11 -11.58 -4.77
CA SER A 27 -0.99 -12.11 -5.58
C SER A 27 -1.26 -11.17 -6.74
N LYS A 28 -1.11 -11.67 -7.97
CA LYS A 28 -1.37 -10.93 -9.21
C LYS A 28 -2.86 -11.03 -9.57
N GLY A 29 -3.38 -10.01 -10.27
CA GLY A 29 -4.78 -9.91 -10.67
C GLY A 29 -5.69 -9.41 -9.54
N VAL A 30 -6.99 -9.41 -9.78
CA VAL A 30 -7.98 -8.99 -8.77
C VAL A 30 -7.97 -9.93 -7.56
N ALA A 31 -8.14 -9.38 -6.37
CA ALA A 31 -8.32 -10.19 -5.16
C ALA A 31 -9.80 -10.53 -4.93
N THR A 32 -10.09 -11.37 -3.94
CA THR A 32 -11.47 -11.71 -3.54
C THR A 32 -12.22 -10.50 -2.98
N VAL A 33 -13.54 -10.55 -2.96
CA VAL A 33 -14.40 -9.43 -2.49
C VAL A 33 -14.16 -9.05 -1.02
N LYS A 34 -13.55 -9.93 -0.24
CA LYS A 34 -13.16 -9.66 1.16
C LYS A 34 -12.10 -8.57 1.31
N HIS A 35 -11.30 -8.33 0.27
CA HIS A 35 -10.19 -7.37 0.26
C HIS A 35 -10.59 -5.96 -0.18
N GLY A 36 -11.88 -5.68 -0.33
CA GLY A 36 -12.38 -4.38 -0.75
C GLY A 36 -12.48 -4.23 -2.28
N TYR A 37 -12.93 -3.07 -2.73
CA TYR A 37 -13.17 -2.77 -4.14
C TYR A 37 -11.91 -2.28 -4.88
N GLU A 38 -10.86 -1.87 -4.17
CA GLU A 38 -9.69 -1.16 -4.72
C GLU A 38 -8.66 -2.06 -5.41
N THR A 39 -8.79 -3.38 -5.32
CA THR A 39 -7.83 -4.27 -5.98
C THR A 39 -8.13 -4.39 -7.47
N ILE A 40 -7.21 -3.89 -8.31
CA ILE A 40 -7.28 -3.95 -9.78
C ILE A 40 -6.25 -4.95 -10.31
N THR A 41 -4.97 -4.79 -9.96
CA THR A 41 -3.86 -5.54 -10.57
C THR A 41 -3.18 -6.54 -9.62
N GLY A 42 -3.38 -6.40 -8.31
CA GLY A 42 -2.79 -7.34 -7.35
C GLY A 42 -2.84 -6.86 -5.90
N ILE A 43 -2.29 -7.72 -5.04
CA ILE A 43 -2.08 -7.45 -3.61
C ILE A 43 -0.68 -7.90 -3.21
N ILE A 44 -0.03 -7.12 -2.35
CA ILE A 44 1.15 -7.52 -1.59
C ILE A 44 0.73 -7.65 -0.14
N ASP A 45 0.79 -8.86 0.39
CA ASP A 45 0.49 -9.16 1.79
C ASP A 45 1.79 -9.33 2.57
N LEU A 46 1.90 -8.64 3.70
CA LEU A 46 3.04 -8.67 4.60
C LEU A 46 2.62 -9.33 5.92
N GLU A 47 3.26 -10.43 6.27
CA GLU A 47 3.07 -11.07 7.57
C GLU A 47 4.29 -10.83 8.44
N TYR A 48 4.08 -10.18 9.59
CA TYR A 48 5.14 -9.96 10.58
C TYR A 48 5.43 -11.25 11.35
N ASP A 49 6.67 -11.40 11.84
CA ASP A 49 7.06 -12.47 12.76
C ASP A 49 6.10 -12.58 13.93
N LYS A 50 5.67 -13.81 14.25
CA LYS A 50 4.76 -14.10 15.36
C LYS A 50 5.56 -14.32 16.63
N PRO A 51 5.33 -13.54 17.71
CA PRO A 51 6.17 -13.57 18.92
C PRO A 51 6.29 -14.94 19.61
N HIS A 52 5.30 -15.83 19.43
CA HIS A 52 5.33 -17.18 20.03
C HIS A 52 6.06 -18.22 19.18
N LYS A 53 6.41 -17.89 17.92
CA LYS A 53 7.13 -18.76 16.98
C LYS A 53 8.52 -18.27 16.65
N ALA A 54 8.77 -16.98 16.81
CA ALA A 54 10.04 -16.35 16.51
C ALA A 54 11.05 -16.48 17.65
N ASP A 55 12.33 -16.28 17.34
CA ASP A 55 13.40 -16.25 18.34
C ASP A 55 13.11 -15.22 19.44
N LEU A 56 13.50 -15.55 20.69
CA LEU A 56 13.31 -14.63 21.84
C LEU A 56 14.03 -13.30 21.63
N PHE A 57 15.20 -13.33 20.99
CA PHE A 57 15.99 -12.14 20.68
C PHE A 57 16.73 -12.30 19.36
N SER A 58 16.69 -11.28 18.54
CA SER A 58 17.45 -11.19 17.28
C SER A 58 18.00 -9.78 17.11
N PHE A 59 19.27 -9.70 16.74
CA PHE A 59 19.94 -8.45 16.38
C PHE A 59 20.59 -8.61 15.00
N ASN A 60 20.41 -7.61 14.15
CA ASN A 60 21.07 -7.52 12.86
C ASN A 60 21.62 -6.10 12.68
N ALA A 61 22.85 -6.01 12.16
CA ALA A 61 23.48 -4.76 11.80
C ALA A 61 24.03 -4.85 10.37
N TYR A 62 23.88 -3.77 9.62
CA TYR A 62 24.38 -3.63 8.27
C TYR A 62 25.21 -2.35 8.15
N LEU A 63 26.34 -2.45 7.47
CA LEU A 63 27.19 -1.31 7.10
C LEU A 63 27.75 -1.57 5.70
N ASN A 64 27.68 -0.57 4.82
CA ASN A 64 28.28 -0.64 3.49
C ASN A 64 29.48 0.31 3.34
N ASN A 65 30.12 0.31 2.16
CA ASN A 65 31.27 1.17 1.82
C ASN A 65 30.92 2.67 1.75
N GLU A 66 29.62 3.00 1.66
CA GLU A 66 29.10 4.36 1.68
C GLU A 66 28.76 4.82 3.10
N LEU A 67 29.09 3.98 4.09
CA LEU A 67 28.80 4.19 5.50
C LEU A 67 27.29 4.27 5.80
N LYS A 68 26.41 3.76 4.92
CA LYS A 68 25.04 3.50 5.27
C LYS A 68 25.01 2.48 6.39
N THR A 69 24.41 2.86 7.51
CA THR A 69 24.31 2.04 8.70
C THR A 69 22.86 1.67 8.95
N GLU A 70 22.59 0.40 9.22
CA GLU A 70 21.28 -0.07 9.66
C GLU A 70 21.43 -0.94 10.90
N PHE A 71 20.49 -0.86 11.80
CA PHE A 71 20.34 -1.80 12.91
C PHE A 71 18.91 -2.28 13.02
N ASN A 72 18.75 -3.52 13.46
CA ASN A 72 17.48 -4.16 13.64
C ASN A 72 17.47 -4.99 14.92
N VAL A 73 16.49 -4.78 15.78
CA VAL A 73 16.33 -5.51 17.05
C VAL A 73 14.94 -6.09 17.09
N LYS A 74 14.84 -7.38 17.38
CA LYS A 74 13.58 -8.04 17.74
C LYS A 74 13.72 -8.66 19.12
N ALA A 75 12.76 -8.43 20.01
CA ALA A 75 12.70 -9.02 21.32
C ALA A 75 11.29 -9.56 21.58
N ASN A 76 11.17 -10.86 21.72
CA ASN A 76 9.90 -11.56 21.91
C ASN A 76 9.81 -12.10 23.32
N LYS A 77 8.60 -12.11 23.89
CA LYS A 77 8.31 -12.66 25.20
C LYS A 77 7.02 -13.45 25.18
N ILE A 78 7.11 -14.69 25.54
CA ILE A 78 5.95 -15.54 25.88
C ILE A 78 5.55 -15.20 27.32
N ILE A 79 4.33 -14.69 27.50
CA ILE A 79 3.81 -14.29 28.81
C ILE A 79 3.16 -15.49 29.49
N ASN A 80 2.37 -16.26 28.72
CA ASN A 80 1.78 -17.53 29.10
C ASN A 80 1.45 -18.33 27.85
N ASP A 81 0.84 -19.51 27.98
CA ASP A 81 0.53 -20.43 26.89
C ASP A 81 -0.32 -19.80 25.77
N ASN A 82 -1.11 -18.78 26.08
CA ASN A 82 -2.03 -18.14 25.15
C ASN A 82 -1.58 -16.74 24.70
N LEU A 83 -0.63 -16.11 25.39
CA LEU A 83 -0.28 -14.71 25.17
C LEU A 83 1.21 -14.51 24.99
N ALA A 84 1.57 -13.89 23.88
CA ALA A 84 2.95 -13.47 23.58
C ALA A 84 2.99 -12.05 23.04
N THR A 85 4.11 -11.37 23.26
CA THR A 85 4.38 -10.01 22.74
C THR A 85 5.75 -9.93 22.11
N GLY A 86 5.90 -9.07 21.09
CA GLY A 86 7.17 -8.77 20.43
C GLY A 86 7.37 -7.28 20.27
N LEU A 87 8.58 -6.82 20.56
CA LEU A 87 9.07 -5.48 20.29
C LEU A 87 10.03 -5.54 19.10
N PHE A 88 9.81 -4.69 18.11
CA PHE A 88 10.61 -4.56 16.92
C PHE A 88 11.14 -3.12 16.84
N VAL A 89 12.45 -2.95 16.65
CA VAL A 89 13.09 -1.64 16.51
C VAL A 89 14.01 -1.69 15.30
N TYR A 90 13.86 -0.76 14.40
CA TYR A 90 14.71 -0.58 13.24
C TYR A 90 15.19 0.86 13.15
N GLY A 91 16.44 1.06 12.79
CA GLY A 91 16.99 2.35 12.46
C GLY A 91 17.93 2.29 11.28
N THR A 92 17.89 3.32 10.45
CA THR A 92 18.88 3.52 9.38
C THR A 92 19.38 4.95 9.39
N TYR A 93 20.67 5.10 9.11
CA TYR A 93 21.34 6.35 8.92
C TYR A 93 22.21 6.31 7.67
N ASN A 94 21.92 7.17 6.71
CA ASN A 94 22.63 7.29 5.44
C ASN A 94 22.91 8.77 5.14
N ASN A 95 23.80 9.39 5.94
CA ASN A 95 24.19 10.79 5.78
C ASN A 95 25.66 11.05 6.12
N PHE A 96 26.49 10.00 6.23
CA PHE A 96 27.92 10.16 6.49
C PHE A 96 28.68 10.64 5.26
N LYS A 97 28.26 10.20 4.07
CA LYS A 97 28.85 10.58 2.78
C LYS A 97 27.75 10.86 1.77
N SER A 98 27.98 11.88 0.97
CA SER A 98 27.17 12.14 -0.23
C SER A 98 27.98 11.68 -1.45
N PHE A 99 27.29 11.03 -2.37
CA PHE A 99 27.89 10.46 -3.59
C PHE A 99 27.30 11.15 -4.81
N ASP A 100 28.17 11.41 -5.78
CA ASP A 100 27.88 12.02 -7.06
C ASP A 100 28.74 11.30 -8.10
N HIS A 101 28.28 10.13 -8.57
CA HIS A 101 29.00 9.24 -9.49
C HIS A 101 28.23 8.92 -10.76
N LEU A 102 26.89 9.22 -10.78
CA LEU A 102 26.01 8.85 -11.88
C LEU A 102 25.95 9.88 -13.01
N GLY A 103 26.77 10.91 -12.96
CA GLY A 103 26.90 11.91 -14.04
C GLY A 103 27.43 11.35 -15.36
N ASN A 104 27.34 12.14 -16.42
CA ASN A 104 27.84 11.79 -17.74
C ASN A 104 29.35 11.47 -17.70
N ASN A 105 29.76 10.36 -18.32
CA ASN A 105 31.14 9.86 -18.39
C ASN A 105 31.77 9.45 -17.04
N GLY A 106 30.96 9.12 -16.01
CA GLY A 106 31.45 8.73 -14.69
C GLY A 106 32.01 9.93 -13.88
N GLN A 107 31.75 11.13 -14.33
CA GLN A 107 31.95 12.37 -13.57
C GLN A 107 30.63 12.76 -12.93
N GLY A 108 30.66 13.24 -11.68
CA GLY A 108 29.47 13.72 -10.99
C GLY A 108 28.79 14.86 -11.75
N ASP A 109 27.49 14.98 -11.58
CA ASP A 109 26.67 16.05 -12.16
C ASP A 109 26.33 17.18 -11.16
N GLY A 110 26.89 17.10 -9.95
CA GLY A 110 26.67 18.05 -8.86
C GLY A 110 25.46 17.74 -8.00
N PHE A 111 24.75 16.61 -8.26
CA PHE A 111 23.60 16.15 -7.49
C PHE A 111 23.92 14.88 -6.69
N ARG A 112 23.18 14.66 -5.60
CA ARG A 112 23.28 13.43 -4.83
C ARG A 112 22.63 12.28 -5.58
N ASP A 113 23.38 11.21 -5.81
CA ASP A 113 22.86 9.96 -6.41
C ASP A 113 21.84 9.26 -5.50
N TYR A 114 22.02 9.37 -4.19
CA TYR A 114 21.16 8.80 -3.16
C TYR A 114 20.77 9.86 -2.15
N PRO A 115 19.51 9.91 -1.71
CA PRO A 115 19.11 10.83 -0.66
C PRO A 115 19.80 10.47 0.66
N ALA A 116 20.24 11.48 1.38
CA ALA A 116 20.54 11.31 2.79
C ALA A 116 19.26 10.92 3.51
N GLN A 117 19.32 9.94 4.40
CA GLN A 117 18.16 9.38 5.08
C GLN A 117 18.48 9.09 6.54
N THR A 118 17.56 9.47 7.40
CA THR A 118 17.50 9.01 8.78
C THR A 118 16.11 8.46 9.02
N GLN A 119 15.99 7.23 9.50
CA GLN A 119 14.69 6.62 9.77
C GLN A 119 14.75 5.79 11.05
N ILE A 120 13.70 5.87 11.83
CA ILE A 120 13.45 4.98 12.96
C ILE A 120 12.05 4.40 12.87
N ASN A 121 11.94 3.09 13.05
CA ASN A 121 10.67 2.38 13.14
C ASN A 121 10.64 1.62 14.46
N VAL A 122 9.52 1.72 15.16
CA VAL A 122 9.26 0.97 16.39
C VAL A 122 7.90 0.32 16.28
N ALA A 123 7.84 -0.98 16.49
CA ALA A 123 6.56 -1.70 16.50
C ALA A 123 6.45 -2.63 17.71
N ASN A 124 5.24 -2.75 18.22
CA ASN A 124 4.91 -3.72 19.23
C ASN A 124 3.75 -4.60 18.76
N ARG A 125 3.96 -5.90 18.76
CA ARG A 125 2.98 -6.90 18.35
C ARG A 125 2.55 -7.75 19.55
N TRP A 126 1.24 -8.01 19.63
CA TRP A 126 0.61 -8.88 20.60
C TRP A 126 -0.13 -9.99 19.86
N ASN A 127 0.07 -11.22 20.31
CA ASN A 127 -0.65 -12.39 19.86
C ASN A 127 -1.31 -13.07 21.06
N TYR A 128 -2.62 -13.23 20.97
CA TYR A 128 -3.42 -14.01 21.90
C TYR A 128 -4.12 -15.13 21.14
N GLU A 129 -3.96 -16.35 21.57
CA GLU A 129 -4.53 -17.52 20.89
C GLU A 129 -4.94 -18.58 21.91
N VAL A 130 -6.21 -18.94 21.89
CA VAL A 130 -6.77 -20.05 22.69
C VAL A 130 -7.06 -21.19 21.74
N HIS A 131 -6.64 -22.40 22.08
CA HIS A 131 -6.91 -23.59 21.28
C HIS A 131 -8.42 -23.75 21.07
N ASP A 132 -8.86 -23.85 19.80
CA ASP A 132 -10.28 -23.91 19.39
C ASP A 132 -11.14 -22.75 19.92
N GLY A 133 -10.53 -21.62 20.22
CA GLY A 133 -11.17 -20.46 20.81
C GLY A 133 -10.86 -19.14 20.13
N LEU A 134 -10.88 -18.08 20.92
CA LEU A 134 -10.57 -16.73 20.47
C LEU A 134 -9.09 -16.61 20.05
N CYS A 135 -8.85 -16.06 18.88
CA CYS A 135 -7.53 -15.58 18.47
C CYS A 135 -7.55 -14.06 18.23
N SER A 136 -6.49 -13.38 18.64
CA SER A 136 -6.32 -11.95 18.45
C SER A 136 -4.87 -11.62 18.11
N GLN A 137 -4.68 -10.75 17.14
CA GLN A 137 -3.39 -10.19 16.76
C GLN A 137 -3.51 -8.68 16.75
N THR A 138 -2.66 -7.99 17.49
CA THR A 138 -2.65 -6.52 17.54
C THR A 138 -1.25 -6.01 17.28
N LEU A 139 -1.12 -4.96 16.47
CA LEU A 139 0.13 -4.29 16.12
C LEU A 139 -0.06 -2.79 16.27
N ILE A 140 0.92 -2.14 16.92
CA ILE A 140 1.10 -0.69 16.88
C ILE A 140 2.48 -0.44 16.29
N ASN A 141 2.57 0.43 15.31
CA ASN A 141 3.82 0.81 14.64
C ASN A 141 3.93 2.33 14.57
N TYR A 142 5.11 2.86 14.90
CA TYR A 142 5.50 4.24 14.68
C TYR A 142 6.70 4.27 13.72
N THR A 143 6.68 5.19 12.77
CA THR A 143 7.77 5.48 11.85
C THR A 143 8.02 6.97 11.84
N HIS A 144 9.28 7.36 12.02
CA HIS A 144 9.79 8.69 11.76
C HIS A 144 10.88 8.61 10.71
N GLU A 145 10.82 9.48 9.71
CA GLU A 145 11.80 9.52 8.61
C GLU A 145 12.12 10.96 8.22
N GLU A 146 13.43 11.23 8.02
CA GLU A 146 13.92 12.44 7.36
C GLU A 146 14.69 12.06 6.09
N ARG A 147 14.45 12.80 5.00
CA ARG A 147 15.16 12.66 3.72
C ARG A 147 15.67 14.01 3.25
N LEU A 148 16.83 13.97 2.56
CA LEU A 148 17.47 15.13 1.96
C LEU A 148 18.13 14.73 0.64
N GLY A 149 17.79 15.42 -0.45
CA GLY A 149 18.34 15.24 -1.79
C GLY A 149 18.67 16.58 -2.44
N GLY A 150 18.98 16.55 -3.73
CA GLY A 150 19.33 17.73 -4.52
C GLY A 150 20.83 17.91 -4.70
N GLN A 151 21.26 19.15 -4.94
CA GLN A 151 22.67 19.46 -5.19
C GLN A 151 23.57 19.07 -4.02
N MET A 152 24.82 18.70 -4.31
CA MET A 152 25.80 18.28 -3.30
C MET A 152 26.04 19.33 -2.22
N ALA A 153 25.99 20.60 -2.58
CA ALA A 153 26.19 21.73 -1.66
C ALA A 153 24.95 22.03 -0.80
N PHE A 154 23.78 21.45 -1.10
CA PHE A 154 22.54 21.74 -0.39
C PHE A 154 22.54 21.10 1.02
N THR A 155 22.15 21.90 2.01
CA THR A 155 21.93 21.47 3.39
C THR A 155 20.50 21.81 3.84
N LYS A 156 20.02 21.19 4.92
CA LYS A 156 18.65 21.41 5.45
C LYS A 156 18.36 22.89 5.76
N ASP A 157 19.38 23.64 6.21
CA ASP A 157 19.25 25.07 6.53
C ASP A 157 19.08 25.96 5.29
N MET A 158 19.31 25.41 4.11
CA MET A 158 19.13 26.10 2.82
C MET A 158 17.74 25.88 2.21
N ARG A 159 16.79 25.32 2.94
CA ARG A 159 15.40 25.18 2.49
C ARG A 159 14.87 26.54 2.01
N GLY A 160 14.30 26.58 0.78
CA GLY A 160 13.83 27.81 0.15
C GLY A 160 14.93 28.64 -0.53
N SER A 161 16.14 28.10 -0.71
CA SER A 161 17.20 28.75 -1.50
C SER A 161 16.79 28.83 -2.97
N ASP A 162 17.03 29.99 -3.58
CA ASP A 162 16.85 30.26 -5.01
C ASP A 162 18.10 29.98 -5.86
N SER A 163 19.23 29.73 -5.21
CA SER A 163 20.54 29.53 -5.84
C SER A 163 21.06 28.10 -5.80
N ILE A 164 20.65 27.32 -4.80
CA ILE A 164 21.06 25.91 -4.62
C ILE A 164 19.81 25.07 -4.50
N TYR A 165 19.58 24.19 -5.48
CA TYR A 165 18.41 23.31 -5.50
C TYR A 165 18.53 22.18 -4.49
N GLY A 166 17.51 22.01 -3.67
CA GLY A 166 17.38 20.91 -2.74
C GLY A 166 15.95 20.45 -2.59
N LEU A 167 15.79 19.21 -2.19
CA LEU A 167 14.53 18.61 -1.86
C LEU A 167 14.67 17.78 -0.58
N GLY A 168 13.59 17.61 0.15
CA GLY A 168 13.60 16.81 1.35
C GLY A 168 12.28 16.88 2.08
N GLY A 169 12.25 16.23 3.23
CA GLY A 169 11.07 16.26 4.08
C GLY A 169 11.18 15.33 5.27
N THR A 170 10.22 15.50 6.15
CA THR A 170 10.02 14.73 7.37
C THR A 170 8.68 14.02 7.29
N THR A 171 8.65 12.77 7.67
CA THR A 171 7.46 11.93 7.72
C THR A 171 7.30 11.35 9.11
N ASP A 172 6.09 11.47 9.67
CA ASP A 172 5.65 10.80 10.88
C ASP A 172 4.44 9.93 10.57
N ARG A 173 4.50 8.65 10.95
CA ARG A 173 3.41 7.70 10.72
C ARG A 173 3.15 6.86 11.96
N VAL A 174 1.89 6.84 12.40
CA VAL A 174 1.40 5.90 13.41
C VAL A 174 0.41 4.95 12.75
N HIS A 175 0.58 3.66 12.97
CA HIS A 175 -0.32 2.65 12.44
C HIS A 175 -0.74 1.69 13.55
N PHE A 176 -2.04 1.54 13.71
CA PHE A 176 -2.68 0.55 14.57
C PHE A 176 -3.37 -0.51 13.71
N PHE A 177 -3.25 -1.76 14.07
CA PHE A 177 -3.95 -2.88 13.44
C PHE A 177 -4.36 -3.91 14.48
N THR A 178 -5.58 -4.42 14.38
CA THR A 178 -6.02 -5.59 15.14
C THR A 178 -6.87 -6.51 14.26
N LYS A 179 -6.67 -7.81 14.43
CA LYS A 179 -7.42 -8.88 13.78
C LYS A 179 -7.84 -9.88 14.84
N ASN A 180 -9.13 -10.17 14.91
CA ASN A 180 -9.70 -11.08 15.89
C ASN A 180 -10.53 -12.15 15.19
N GLY A 181 -10.53 -13.35 15.73
CA GLY A 181 -11.30 -14.46 15.22
C GLY A 181 -11.83 -15.35 16.36
N ALA A 182 -13.04 -15.82 16.21
CA ALA A 182 -13.66 -16.76 17.14
C ALA A 182 -14.50 -17.78 16.39
N PRO A 183 -14.54 -19.06 16.85
CA PRO A 183 -15.48 -20.03 16.33
C PRO A 183 -16.91 -19.65 16.72
N LEU A 184 -17.86 -19.93 15.83
CA LEU A 184 -19.30 -19.84 16.05
C LEU A 184 -19.90 -21.25 15.89
N GLY A 185 -19.82 -22.05 16.93
CA GLY A 185 -20.18 -23.47 16.85
C GLY A 185 -19.17 -24.28 16.02
N ASN A 186 -19.62 -25.41 15.44
CA ASN A 186 -18.75 -26.38 14.79
C ASN A 186 -18.45 -26.09 13.31
N THR A 187 -19.24 -25.26 12.65
CA THR A 187 -19.18 -25.05 11.20
C THR A 187 -18.92 -23.61 10.77
N SER A 188 -18.95 -22.71 11.72
CA SER A 188 -18.84 -21.27 11.43
C SER A 188 -17.74 -20.61 12.26
N SER A 189 -17.22 -19.50 11.74
CA SER A 189 -16.30 -18.61 12.45
C SER A 189 -16.67 -17.16 12.20
N PHE A 190 -16.40 -16.31 13.18
CA PHE A 190 -16.52 -14.86 13.08
C PHE A 190 -15.15 -14.23 13.14
N GLY A 191 -14.91 -13.23 12.30
CA GLY A 191 -13.68 -12.49 12.30
C GLY A 191 -13.91 -10.99 12.21
N THR A 192 -13.03 -10.22 12.83
CA THR A 192 -12.99 -8.76 12.69
C THR A 192 -11.57 -8.29 12.34
N GLN A 193 -11.49 -7.20 11.62
CA GLN A 193 -10.24 -6.46 11.37
C GLN A 193 -10.53 -4.98 11.57
N VAL A 194 -9.66 -4.32 12.32
CA VAL A 194 -9.68 -2.86 12.45
C VAL A 194 -8.27 -2.36 12.22
N SER A 195 -8.13 -1.26 11.50
CA SER A 195 -6.88 -0.55 11.45
C SER A 195 -7.11 0.95 11.38
N ALA A 196 -6.16 1.70 11.90
CA ALA A 196 -6.11 3.14 11.83
C ALA A 196 -4.68 3.57 11.49
N THR A 197 -4.56 4.53 10.59
CA THR A 197 -3.28 5.15 10.23
C THR A 197 -3.43 6.64 10.35
N TYR A 198 -2.48 7.27 11.03
CA TYR A 198 -2.24 8.70 10.98
C TYR A 198 -0.90 8.92 10.30
N PHE A 199 -0.86 9.79 9.31
CA PHE A 199 0.32 10.12 8.53
C PHE A 199 0.45 11.63 8.42
N LYS A 200 1.63 12.16 8.69
CA LYS A 200 1.97 13.56 8.49
C LYS A 200 3.28 13.65 7.71
N GLN A 201 3.29 14.49 6.71
CA GLN A 201 4.47 14.79 5.89
C GLN A 201 4.64 16.30 5.74
N ASP A 202 5.85 16.78 6.00
CA ASP A 202 6.31 18.13 5.64
C ASP A 202 7.48 17.95 4.65
N ALA A 203 7.31 18.42 3.42
CA ALA A 203 8.28 18.24 2.36
C ALA A 203 8.52 19.56 1.58
N TYR A 204 9.64 19.61 0.89
CA TYR A 204 9.96 20.73 0.00
C TYR A 204 10.72 20.25 -1.25
N TYR A 205 10.52 20.97 -2.33
CA TYR A 205 11.08 20.70 -3.65
C TYR A 205 11.52 22.03 -4.27
N GLY A 206 12.80 22.43 -4.03
CA GLY A 206 13.27 23.77 -4.35
C GLY A 206 12.52 24.83 -3.55
N LEU A 207 11.78 25.71 -4.24
CA LEU A 207 10.96 26.76 -3.62
C LEU A 207 9.55 26.29 -3.23
N SER A 208 9.11 25.12 -3.74
CA SER A 208 7.79 24.58 -3.43
C SER A 208 7.79 23.88 -2.09
N ASN A 209 6.84 24.20 -1.23
CA ASN A 209 6.63 23.50 0.05
C ASN A 209 5.30 22.75 0.02
N TYR A 210 5.30 21.59 0.65
CA TYR A 210 4.18 20.67 0.73
C TYR A 210 3.96 20.21 2.16
N GLU A 211 2.73 20.23 2.62
CA GLU A 211 2.30 19.62 3.87
C GLU A 211 1.13 18.71 3.61
N GLY A 212 1.24 17.44 4.02
CA GLY A 212 0.19 16.44 3.88
C GLY A 212 -0.15 15.80 5.23
N ILE A 213 -1.44 15.67 5.51
CA ILE A 213 -1.96 14.97 6.69
C ILE A 213 -3.04 14.00 6.23
N GLU A 214 -2.94 12.74 6.66
CA GLU A 214 -3.94 11.72 6.34
C GLU A 214 -4.32 10.94 7.60
N THR A 215 -5.63 10.75 7.76
CA THR A 215 -6.22 9.81 8.71
C THR A 215 -7.02 8.78 7.94
N ASP A 216 -6.63 7.50 8.00
CA ASP A 216 -7.38 6.38 7.41
C ASP A 216 -7.80 5.40 8.49
N VAL A 217 -9.09 5.13 8.58
CA VAL A 217 -9.68 4.15 9.50
C VAL A 217 -10.45 3.12 8.70
N TYR A 218 -10.19 1.85 8.96
CA TYR A 218 -10.90 0.74 8.34
C TYR A 218 -11.37 -0.26 9.38
N ALA A 219 -12.61 -0.70 9.25
CA ALA A 219 -13.18 -1.78 10.03
C ALA A 219 -13.85 -2.80 9.10
N ASN A 220 -13.74 -4.07 9.43
CA ASN A 220 -14.36 -5.18 8.71
C ASN A 220 -14.82 -6.23 9.72
N ALA A 221 -16.01 -6.79 9.48
CA ALA A 221 -16.54 -7.93 10.20
C ALA A 221 -17.03 -8.97 9.18
N LEU A 222 -16.66 -10.22 9.36
CA LEU A 222 -17.03 -11.30 8.45
C LEU A 222 -17.42 -12.58 9.22
N VAL A 223 -18.33 -13.33 8.64
CA VAL A 223 -18.67 -14.69 9.03
C VAL A 223 -18.28 -15.62 7.89
N ASN A 224 -17.54 -16.67 8.24
CA ASN A 224 -17.32 -17.81 7.36
C ASN A 224 -18.16 -18.98 7.88
N THR A 225 -18.89 -19.66 7.03
CA THR A 225 -19.67 -20.84 7.41
C THR A 225 -19.53 -21.94 6.37
N MET A 226 -19.33 -23.17 6.88
CA MET A 226 -19.36 -24.36 6.06
C MET A 226 -20.82 -24.73 5.79
N VAL A 227 -21.15 -25.00 4.53
CA VAL A 227 -22.46 -25.44 4.09
C VAL A 227 -22.40 -26.89 3.58
N ARG A 228 -23.58 -27.46 3.30
CA ARG A 228 -23.70 -28.85 2.84
C ARG A 228 -22.76 -29.13 1.65
N GLY A 229 -22.10 -30.28 1.68
CA GLY A 229 -21.15 -30.69 0.62
C GLY A 229 -19.72 -30.21 0.82
N GLY A 230 -19.38 -29.61 1.98
CA GLY A 230 -18.03 -29.12 2.27
C GLY A 230 -17.68 -27.78 1.61
N HIS A 231 -18.70 -27.09 1.07
CA HIS A 231 -18.52 -25.74 0.50
C HIS A 231 -18.54 -24.67 1.59
N ASN A 232 -18.00 -23.50 1.31
CA ASN A 232 -17.97 -22.40 2.27
C ASN A 232 -18.70 -21.16 1.71
N VAL A 233 -19.38 -20.45 2.62
CA VAL A 233 -19.93 -19.11 2.36
C VAL A 233 -19.24 -18.12 3.29
N ASP A 234 -18.74 -17.04 2.71
CA ASP A 234 -18.26 -15.86 3.43
C ASP A 234 -19.24 -14.71 3.23
N PHE A 235 -19.60 -14.00 4.27
CA PHE A 235 -20.34 -12.75 4.15
C PHE A 235 -19.91 -11.78 5.25
N GLY A 236 -20.02 -10.49 4.97
CA GLY A 236 -19.57 -9.50 5.92
C GLY A 236 -19.90 -8.08 5.52
N ALA A 237 -19.50 -7.18 6.39
CA ALA A 237 -19.61 -5.75 6.21
C ALA A 237 -18.27 -5.06 6.49
N SER A 238 -18.05 -3.94 5.86
CA SER A 238 -16.87 -3.11 6.08
C SER A 238 -17.22 -1.64 6.12
N PHE A 239 -16.38 -0.87 6.75
CA PHE A 239 -16.46 0.57 6.82
C PHE A 239 -15.06 1.16 6.63
N ARG A 240 -14.94 2.22 5.84
CA ARG A 240 -13.75 3.03 5.72
C ARG A 240 -14.07 4.49 5.89
N TYR A 241 -13.21 5.19 6.60
CA TYR A 241 -13.12 6.63 6.67
C TYR A 241 -11.70 7.05 6.27
N THR A 242 -11.58 7.97 5.34
CA THR A 242 -10.31 8.60 4.94
C THR A 242 -10.51 10.10 4.95
N ASP A 243 -9.62 10.79 5.64
CA ASP A 243 -9.49 12.24 5.64
C ASP A 243 -8.06 12.58 5.22
N LEU A 244 -7.91 13.24 4.09
CA LEU A 244 -6.64 13.64 3.49
C LEU A 244 -6.68 15.13 3.21
N GLU A 245 -5.75 15.85 3.81
CA GLU A 245 -5.50 17.26 3.55
C GLU A 245 -4.08 17.44 3.00
N GLU A 246 -3.96 18.12 1.86
CA GLU A 246 -2.69 18.41 1.20
C GLU A 246 -2.59 19.91 0.91
N ASN A 247 -1.58 20.56 1.49
CA ASN A 247 -1.32 21.98 1.35
C ASN A 247 -0.06 22.22 0.52
N LEU A 248 -0.16 23.07 -0.50
CA LEU A 248 0.94 23.46 -1.39
C LEU A 248 1.21 24.96 -1.26
N TYR A 249 2.45 25.31 -0.96
CA TYR A 249 2.90 26.68 -0.75
C TYR A 249 3.99 27.04 -1.77
N SER A 250 3.99 28.30 -2.22
CA SER A 250 5.03 28.84 -3.11
C SER A 250 5.30 27.97 -4.35
N THR A 251 4.28 27.29 -4.84
CA THR A 251 4.37 26.45 -6.04
C THR A 251 4.02 27.24 -7.30
N PRO A 252 4.33 26.72 -8.51
CA PRO A 252 3.68 27.13 -9.73
C PRO A 252 2.15 27.07 -9.61
N TYR A 253 1.46 27.76 -10.50
CA TYR A 253 0.01 27.88 -10.50
C TYR A 253 -0.68 26.49 -10.55
N ILE A 254 -1.70 26.31 -9.72
CA ILE A 254 -2.57 25.12 -9.72
C ILE A 254 -3.98 25.56 -10.08
N GLY A 255 -4.52 24.98 -11.15
CA GLY A 255 -5.90 25.24 -11.58
C GLY A 255 -6.91 24.77 -10.54
N ALA A 256 -7.97 25.55 -10.32
CA ALA A 256 -9.04 25.17 -9.40
C ALA A 256 -9.87 24.02 -9.96
N ASN A 257 -10.23 23.06 -9.11
CA ASN A 257 -11.21 22.00 -9.38
C ASN A 257 -11.99 21.62 -8.09
N GLN A 258 -12.82 20.58 -8.15
CA GLN A 258 -13.64 20.13 -7.01
C GLN A 258 -12.87 19.75 -5.74
N PHE A 259 -11.60 19.38 -5.85
CA PHE A 259 -10.76 18.98 -4.72
C PHE A 259 -9.92 20.14 -4.19
N ILE A 260 -9.91 21.29 -4.89
CA ILE A 260 -9.14 22.46 -4.53
C ILE A 260 -10.09 23.51 -3.99
N SER A 261 -10.19 23.58 -2.68
CA SER A 261 -10.91 24.64 -1.99
C SER A 261 -9.90 25.78 -1.66
N ASN A 262 -10.29 27.00 -1.99
CA ASN A 262 -9.62 28.24 -1.58
C ASN A 262 -8.18 28.45 -2.12
N LEU A 263 -8.08 28.97 -3.32
CA LEU A 263 -6.87 29.70 -3.73
C LEU A 263 -6.79 30.98 -2.86
N GLN A 264 -5.89 30.99 -1.89
CA GLN A 264 -5.65 32.16 -1.05
C GLN A 264 -4.55 33.05 -1.65
N GLU A 265 -4.63 34.34 -1.40
CA GLU A 265 -3.52 35.25 -1.63
C GLU A 265 -2.42 34.98 -0.58
N GLY A 266 -1.17 35.01 -1.00
CA GLY A 266 -0.02 34.74 -0.15
C GLY A 266 0.76 33.50 -0.57
N ASP A 267 1.38 32.83 0.38
CA ASP A 267 2.25 31.66 0.12
C ASP A 267 1.49 30.39 -0.18
N LEU A 268 0.27 30.21 0.36
CA LEU A 268 -0.58 29.06 0.07
C LEU A 268 -1.15 29.17 -1.36
N ARG A 269 -0.84 28.18 -2.19
CA ARG A 269 -1.27 28.11 -3.60
C ARG A 269 -2.43 27.18 -3.83
N ALA A 270 -2.48 26.07 -3.13
CA ALA A 270 -3.59 25.11 -3.22
C ALA A 270 -3.75 24.33 -1.92
N ASN A 271 -4.99 24.03 -1.61
CA ASN A 271 -5.39 23.11 -0.55
C ASN A 271 -6.31 22.06 -1.16
N PHE A 272 -5.90 20.78 -1.05
CA PHE A 272 -6.68 19.62 -1.48
C PHE A 272 -7.27 18.98 -0.24
N ILE A 273 -8.58 18.89 -0.18
CA ILE A 273 -9.29 18.20 0.91
C ILE A 273 -10.08 17.05 0.33
N LYS A 274 -9.86 15.86 0.87
CA LYS A 274 -10.55 14.65 0.47
C LYS A 274 -11.08 13.92 1.69
N GLU A 275 -12.38 14.03 1.92
CA GLU A 275 -13.08 13.25 2.94
C GLU A 275 -13.91 12.15 2.27
N GLU A 276 -13.63 10.90 2.61
CA GLU A 276 -14.22 9.73 1.98
C GLU A 276 -14.78 8.77 3.04
N ILE A 277 -16.08 8.49 2.97
CA ILE A 277 -16.77 7.50 3.81
C ILE A 277 -17.30 6.39 2.91
N VAL A 278 -16.89 5.15 3.19
CA VAL A 278 -17.26 4.00 2.36
C VAL A 278 -17.77 2.84 3.22
N PRO A 279 -19.06 2.77 3.51
CA PRO A 279 -19.70 1.55 3.98
C PRO A 279 -19.81 0.54 2.84
N GLY A 280 -19.68 -0.76 3.17
CA GLY A 280 -19.79 -1.83 2.19
C GLY A 280 -20.26 -3.13 2.79
N VAL A 281 -20.89 -3.97 1.96
CA VAL A 281 -21.29 -5.34 2.29
C VAL A 281 -20.84 -6.29 1.20
N PHE A 282 -20.53 -7.52 1.55
CA PHE A 282 -20.06 -8.51 0.59
C PHE A 282 -20.53 -9.92 0.94
N GLY A 283 -20.63 -10.74 -0.10
CA GLY A 283 -20.85 -12.16 0.02
C GLY A 283 -20.02 -12.93 -1.01
N GLN A 284 -19.54 -14.11 -0.65
CA GLN A 284 -18.74 -14.98 -1.50
C GLN A 284 -19.10 -16.43 -1.24
N PHE A 285 -19.33 -17.18 -2.30
CA PHE A 285 -19.49 -18.62 -2.27
C PHE A 285 -18.20 -19.29 -2.76
N ASN A 286 -17.70 -20.27 -2.01
CA ASN A 286 -16.52 -21.04 -2.33
C ASN A 286 -16.95 -22.49 -2.59
N PHE A 287 -17.01 -22.83 -3.86
CA PHE A 287 -17.25 -24.20 -4.31
C PHE A 287 -15.96 -25.00 -4.19
N ILE A 288 -16.03 -26.16 -3.54
CA ILE A 288 -14.89 -27.05 -3.30
C ILE A 288 -15.28 -28.43 -3.82
N TYR A 289 -14.55 -28.91 -4.81
CA TYR A 289 -14.68 -30.27 -5.31
C TYR A 289 -13.37 -31.02 -5.05
N ASP A 290 -13.35 -31.73 -3.93
CA ASP A 290 -12.17 -32.40 -3.41
C ASP A 290 -10.96 -31.40 -3.36
N LYS A 291 -9.76 -31.90 -3.54
CA LYS A 291 -8.55 -31.06 -3.70
C LYS A 291 -8.28 -30.68 -5.16
N ILE A 292 -9.17 -31.09 -6.08
CA ILE A 292 -9.00 -30.99 -7.52
C ILE A 292 -9.43 -29.63 -8.04
N PHE A 293 -10.61 -29.17 -7.65
CA PHE A 293 -11.18 -27.93 -8.17
C PHE A 293 -11.77 -27.07 -7.06
N VAL A 294 -11.35 -25.82 -7.03
CA VAL A 294 -11.90 -24.80 -6.11
C VAL A 294 -12.28 -23.58 -6.95
N ALA A 295 -13.49 -23.09 -6.77
CA ALA A 295 -13.94 -21.85 -7.41
C ALA A 295 -14.59 -20.95 -6.35
N SER A 296 -14.34 -19.65 -6.46
CA SER A 296 -14.91 -18.62 -5.59
C SER A 296 -15.62 -17.59 -6.43
N ALA A 297 -16.92 -17.38 -6.20
CA ALA A 297 -17.70 -16.33 -6.82
C ALA A 297 -18.19 -15.37 -5.73
N GLY A 298 -17.86 -14.09 -5.87
CA GLY A 298 -18.19 -13.06 -4.88
C GLY A 298 -18.82 -11.83 -5.51
N LEU A 299 -19.67 -11.19 -4.73
CA LEU A 299 -20.27 -9.90 -5.05
C LEU A 299 -20.10 -8.97 -3.86
N ARG A 300 -19.70 -7.75 -4.15
CA ARG A 300 -19.54 -6.69 -3.15
C ARG A 300 -20.27 -5.44 -3.60
N TYR A 301 -20.93 -4.76 -2.67
CA TYR A 301 -21.55 -3.47 -2.83
C TYR A 301 -20.96 -2.48 -1.83
N ASP A 302 -20.52 -1.33 -2.32
CA ASP A 302 -20.02 -0.21 -1.54
C ASP A 302 -20.73 1.08 -1.97
N TYR A 303 -20.83 2.03 -1.06
CA TYR A 303 -21.21 3.40 -1.36
C TYR A 303 -20.04 4.33 -1.04
N ASN A 304 -19.60 5.12 -2.00
CA ASN A 304 -18.53 6.10 -1.80
C ASN A 304 -19.14 7.50 -1.69
N SER A 305 -18.99 8.14 -0.53
CA SER A 305 -19.59 9.44 -0.24
C SER A 305 -19.00 10.57 -1.08
N LEU A 306 -17.68 10.55 -1.33
CA LEU A 306 -16.98 11.60 -2.07
C LEU A 306 -17.48 11.75 -3.50
N TYR A 307 -17.71 10.62 -4.18
CA TYR A 307 -18.21 10.59 -5.55
C TYR A 307 -19.73 10.40 -5.62
N SER A 308 -20.42 10.24 -4.49
CA SER A 308 -21.83 9.84 -4.43
C SER A 308 -22.13 8.61 -5.29
N LYS A 309 -21.17 7.67 -5.34
CA LYS A 309 -21.17 6.54 -6.29
C LYS A 309 -21.51 5.23 -5.60
N HIS A 310 -22.44 4.49 -6.21
CA HIS A 310 -22.74 3.10 -5.87
C HIS A 310 -21.80 2.18 -6.64
N ILE A 311 -21.05 1.36 -5.94
CA ILE A 311 -20.00 0.51 -6.48
C ILE A 311 -20.43 -0.96 -6.35
N ILE A 312 -20.52 -1.65 -7.48
CA ILE A 312 -20.76 -3.09 -7.51
C ILE A 312 -19.55 -3.79 -8.07
N THR A 313 -19.00 -4.72 -7.30
CA THR A 313 -17.72 -5.39 -7.60
C THR A 313 -17.93 -6.90 -7.65
N PRO A 314 -18.23 -7.48 -8.83
CA PRO A 314 -18.23 -8.94 -9.03
C PRO A 314 -16.80 -9.45 -9.16
N ARG A 315 -16.53 -10.63 -8.59
CA ARG A 315 -15.22 -11.28 -8.69
C ARG A 315 -15.37 -12.78 -8.76
N LEU A 316 -14.53 -13.40 -9.59
CA LEU A 316 -14.47 -14.84 -9.80
C LEU A 316 -13.02 -15.29 -9.71
N HIS A 317 -12.78 -16.39 -9.01
CA HIS A 317 -11.48 -17.05 -8.94
C HIS A 317 -11.68 -18.55 -9.08
N PHE A 318 -10.72 -19.22 -9.69
CA PHE A 318 -10.69 -20.66 -9.67
C PHE A 318 -9.26 -21.20 -9.61
N ARG A 319 -9.14 -22.41 -9.08
CA ARG A 319 -7.93 -23.22 -9.09
C ARG A 319 -8.32 -24.63 -9.52
N TRP A 320 -7.70 -25.11 -10.56
CA TRP A 320 -7.90 -26.47 -11.06
C TRP A 320 -6.58 -27.23 -11.08
N LYS A 321 -6.50 -28.27 -10.27
CA LYS A 321 -5.41 -29.24 -10.26
C LYS A 321 -5.68 -30.28 -11.34
N ILE A 322 -5.11 -30.08 -12.54
CA ILE A 322 -5.31 -30.94 -13.71
C ILE A 322 -4.62 -32.28 -13.48
N THR A 323 -3.38 -32.24 -12.97
CA THR A 323 -2.62 -33.38 -12.45
C THR A 323 -1.98 -32.99 -11.11
N ASP A 324 -1.23 -33.88 -10.47
CA ASP A 324 -0.49 -33.56 -9.24
C ASP A 324 0.53 -32.43 -9.48
N ASP A 325 1.10 -32.36 -10.66
CA ASP A 325 2.15 -31.43 -11.02
C ASP A 325 1.67 -30.23 -11.85
N LEU A 326 0.44 -30.29 -12.43
CA LEU A 326 -0.08 -29.26 -13.31
C LEU A 326 -1.29 -28.56 -12.70
N ILE A 327 -1.14 -27.26 -12.43
CA ILE A 327 -2.20 -26.45 -11.80
C ILE A 327 -2.54 -25.28 -12.72
N PHE A 328 -3.82 -25.12 -12.99
CA PHE A 328 -4.38 -23.99 -13.71
C PHE A 328 -5.18 -23.10 -12.77
N ARG A 329 -4.94 -21.79 -12.81
CA ARG A 329 -5.63 -20.79 -12.01
C ARG A 329 -6.16 -19.67 -12.89
N GLY A 330 -7.28 -19.07 -12.48
CA GLY A 330 -7.81 -17.90 -13.13
C GLY A 330 -8.49 -16.97 -12.14
N ALA A 331 -8.48 -15.70 -12.45
CA ALA A 331 -9.17 -14.65 -11.73
C ALA A 331 -9.78 -13.66 -12.72
N ALA A 332 -10.96 -13.16 -12.43
CA ALA A 332 -11.58 -12.07 -13.19
C ALA A 332 -12.43 -11.22 -12.26
N GLY A 333 -12.47 -9.92 -12.52
CA GLY A 333 -13.30 -9.02 -11.73
C GLY A 333 -13.15 -7.57 -12.10
N LYS A 334 -13.89 -6.76 -11.35
CA LYS A 334 -13.94 -5.31 -11.46
C LYS A 334 -13.28 -4.68 -10.24
N GLY A 335 -12.56 -3.60 -10.45
CA GLY A 335 -11.96 -2.80 -9.38
C GLY A 335 -12.13 -1.32 -9.62
N PHE A 336 -12.05 -0.54 -8.54
CA PHE A 336 -12.18 0.92 -8.55
C PHE A 336 -11.09 1.55 -7.69
N ARG A 337 -10.68 2.78 -8.00
CA ARG A 337 -9.72 3.54 -7.21
C ARG A 337 -10.06 5.03 -7.20
N SER A 338 -10.00 5.66 -6.04
CA SER A 338 -9.96 7.11 -5.90
C SER A 338 -8.53 7.60 -6.13
N ALA A 339 -8.27 8.39 -7.15
CA ALA A 339 -6.96 8.97 -7.39
C ALA A 339 -6.62 10.05 -6.34
N ASN A 340 -5.32 10.18 -6.01
CA ASN A 340 -4.78 11.27 -5.22
C ASN A 340 -3.76 12.02 -6.10
N ILE A 341 -4.10 13.24 -6.54
CA ILE A 341 -3.35 13.96 -7.58
C ILE A 341 -1.90 14.15 -7.16
N ILE A 342 -1.66 14.67 -5.97
CA ILE A 342 -0.32 14.96 -5.47
C ILE A 342 0.31 13.73 -4.80
N ALA A 343 -0.41 13.08 -3.87
CA ALA A 343 0.14 11.93 -3.13
C ALA A 343 0.57 10.77 -4.03
N ASP A 344 -0.12 10.53 -5.15
CA ASP A 344 0.28 9.51 -6.13
C ASP A 344 1.44 9.96 -7.04
N ASN A 345 1.75 11.28 -7.09
CA ASN A 345 2.64 11.89 -8.09
C ASN A 345 3.61 12.91 -7.50
N PHE A 346 4.16 12.71 -6.32
CA PHE A 346 5.08 13.68 -5.68
C PHE A 346 6.22 14.18 -6.56
N GLY A 347 6.67 13.38 -7.53
CA GLY A 347 7.72 13.76 -8.47
C GLY A 347 7.42 15.02 -9.28
N ILE A 348 6.15 15.37 -9.47
CA ILE A 348 5.77 16.61 -10.20
C ILE A 348 6.16 17.87 -9.44
N LEU A 349 6.21 17.81 -8.11
CA LEU A 349 6.59 18.96 -7.27
C LEU A 349 8.07 19.34 -7.42
N ALA A 350 8.90 18.41 -7.91
CA ALA A 350 10.31 18.68 -8.23
C ALA A 350 10.48 19.50 -9.53
N SER A 351 9.44 19.59 -10.35
CA SER A 351 9.42 20.42 -11.56
C SER A 351 8.79 21.77 -11.27
N SER A 352 9.11 22.76 -12.11
CA SER A 352 8.48 24.10 -12.06
C SER A 352 7.24 24.21 -12.96
N ARG A 353 6.62 23.07 -13.32
CA ARG A 353 5.44 23.05 -14.19
C ARG A 353 4.17 23.41 -13.42
N ASP A 354 3.31 24.20 -14.04
CA ASP A 354 1.97 24.47 -13.51
C ASP A 354 1.12 23.18 -13.52
N ILE A 355 0.35 22.96 -12.47
CA ILE A 355 -0.54 21.80 -12.35
C ILE A 355 -1.94 22.23 -12.79
N LYS A 356 -2.44 21.60 -13.84
CA LYS A 356 -3.78 21.82 -14.39
C LYS A 356 -4.64 20.58 -14.12
N VAL A 357 -5.76 20.79 -13.49
CA VAL A 357 -6.77 19.74 -13.31
C VAL A 357 -8.01 20.19 -14.07
N GLU A 358 -8.25 19.61 -15.24
CA GLU A 358 -9.17 20.17 -16.25
C GLU A 358 -10.63 19.96 -15.93
N GLU A 359 -10.98 18.85 -15.23
CA GLU A 359 -12.37 18.47 -15.02
C GLU A 359 -12.59 17.91 -13.62
N PHE A 360 -13.84 17.57 -13.33
CA PHE A 360 -14.18 16.71 -12.21
C PHE A 360 -13.56 15.35 -12.44
N LEU A 361 -12.53 15.00 -11.66
CA LEU A 361 -11.91 13.69 -11.76
C LEU A 361 -12.83 12.63 -11.17
N GLU A 362 -13.33 11.76 -12.04
CA GLU A 362 -14.09 10.60 -11.64
C GLU A 362 -13.21 9.50 -11.04
N MET A 363 -13.84 8.61 -10.28
CA MET A 363 -13.19 7.43 -9.73
C MET A 363 -12.71 6.52 -10.87
N GLU A 364 -11.47 6.07 -10.81
CA GLU A 364 -10.95 5.08 -11.76
C GLU A 364 -11.71 3.77 -11.66
N GLU A 365 -11.93 3.14 -12.80
CA GLU A 365 -12.68 1.90 -12.94
C GLU A 365 -11.99 0.99 -13.95
N ALA A 366 -11.75 -0.28 -13.58
CA ALA A 366 -11.11 -1.23 -14.46
C ALA A 366 -11.68 -2.64 -14.32
N TYR A 367 -11.68 -3.38 -15.44
CA TYR A 367 -11.84 -4.83 -15.49
C TYR A 367 -10.47 -5.49 -15.61
N ASN A 368 -10.25 -6.52 -14.82
CA ASN A 368 -9.02 -7.32 -14.91
C ASN A 368 -9.38 -8.80 -15.03
N ALA A 369 -8.65 -9.51 -15.89
CA ALA A 369 -8.69 -10.94 -16.01
C ALA A 369 -7.28 -11.49 -16.05
N GLY A 370 -7.03 -12.57 -15.33
CA GLY A 370 -5.73 -13.24 -15.25
C GLY A 370 -5.84 -14.74 -15.32
N LEU A 371 -4.86 -15.36 -15.97
CA LEU A 371 -4.68 -16.81 -16.05
C LEU A 371 -3.25 -17.17 -15.66
N ASN A 372 -3.08 -18.26 -14.93
CA ASN A 372 -1.79 -18.81 -14.55
C ASN A 372 -1.78 -20.32 -14.78
N LEU A 373 -0.77 -20.82 -15.49
CA LEU A 373 -0.49 -22.24 -15.62
C LEU A 373 0.85 -22.52 -14.94
N SER A 374 0.84 -23.40 -13.93
CA SER A 374 2.05 -23.79 -13.19
C SER A 374 2.27 -25.28 -13.34
N TYR A 375 3.51 -25.66 -13.70
CA TYR A 375 3.94 -27.05 -13.81
C TYR A 375 5.17 -27.29 -12.93
N SER A 376 5.09 -28.30 -12.09
CA SER A 376 6.17 -28.76 -11.23
C SER A 376 6.80 -30.01 -11.87
N LEU A 377 8.07 -29.90 -12.28
CA LEU A 377 8.82 -30.98 -12.87
C LEU A 377 9.76 -31.59 -11.82
N PRO A 378 9.52 -32.83 -11.36
CA PRO A 378 10.46 -33.49 -10.46
C PRO A 378 11.76 -33.84 -11.20
N LEU A 379 12.91 -33.45 -10.63
CA LEU A 379 14.26 -33.69 -11.14
C LEU A 379 15.03 -34.67 -10.26
N GLY A 380 14.41 -35.79 -9.89
CA GLY A 380 14.93 -36.79 -8.95
C GLY A 380 14.20 -36.75 -7.62
N ASP A 381 14.75 -37.42 -6.60
CA ASP A 381 14.05 -37.62 -5.33
C ASP A 381 13.91 -36.36 -4.47
N ASP A 382 14.87 -35.40 -4.57
CA ASP A 382 14.93 -34.23 -3.70
C ASP A 382 14.96 -32.87 -4.46
N ARG A 383 14.72 -32.88 -5.77
CA ARG A 383 14.78 -31.65 -6.59
C ARG A 383 13.52 -31.47 -7.43
N GLU A 384 13.05 -30.26 -7.47
CA GLU A 384 11.90 -29.86 -8.26
C GLU A 384 12.24 -28.57 -9.05
N MET A 385 11.79 -28.53 -10.31
CA MET A 385 11.82 -27.33 -11.13
C MET A 385 10.38 -26.86 -11.34
N SER A 386 10.08 -25.63 -10.97
CA SER A 386 8.77 -25.03 -11.20
C SER A 386 8.81 -24.10 -12.41
N ILE A 387 7.85 -24.29 -13.33
CA ILE A 387 7.65 -23.44 -14.50
C ILE A 387 6.25 -22.83 -14.38
N ALA A 388 6.16 -21.51 -14.49
CA ALA A 388 4.88 -20.82 -14.45
C ALA A 388 4.74 -19.87 -15.64
N LEU A 389 3.54 -19.87 -16.24
CA LEU A 389 3.14 -18.96 -17.31
C LEU A 389 1.95 -18.14 -16.81
N ASP A 390 2.09 -16.83 -16.85
CA ASP A 390 1.07 -15.87 -16.44
C ASP A 390 0.61 -15.02 -17.65
N TYR A 391 -0.69 -14.82 -17.76
CA TYR A 391 -1.30 -13.85 -18.66
C TYR A 391 -2.28 -12.97 -17.90
N TYR A 392 -2.17 -11.66 -18.06
CA TYR A 392 -3.09 -10.69 -17.46
C TYR A 392 -3.53 -9.67 -18.48
N HIS A 393 -4.82 -9.34 -18.43
CA HIS A 393 -5.42 -8.29 -19.23
C HIS A 393 -6.19 -7.35 -18.32
N THR A 394 -5.85 -6.06 -18.37
CA THR A 394 -6.55 -5.00 -17.64
C THR A 394 -7.12 -4.02 -18.67
N ASN A 395 -8.41 -3.74 -18.57
CA ASN A 395 -9.09 -2.74 -19.38
C ASN A 395 -9.66 -1.67 -18.46
N PHE A 396 -9.15 -0.45 -18.58
CA PHE A 396 -9.69 0.70 -17.88
C PHE A 396 -10.91 1.22 -18.62
N VAL A 397 -12.00 1.38 -17.87
CA VAL A 397 -13.22 2.09 -18.33
C VAL A 397 -13.01 3.58 -18.16
N ASN A 398 -12.36 3.94 -17.06
CA ASN A 398 -12.02 5.29 -16.71
C ASN A 398 -10.70 5.30 -15.93
N GLN A 399 -9.74 6.11 -16.33
CA GLN A 399 -8.43 6.23 -15.71
C GLN A 399 -8.05 7.69 -15.56
N VAL A 400 -7.56 8.08 -14.40
CA VAL A 400 -6.92 9.39 -14.22
C VAL A 400 -5.52 9.32 -14.78
N VAL A 401 -5.20 10.19 -15.72
CA VAL A 401 -3.88 10.27 -16.35
C VAL A 401 -3.20 11.59 -15.98
N MET A 402 -1.89 11.51 -15.84
CA MET A 402 -0.99 12.64 -15.72
C MET A 402 -0.29 12.84 -17.08
N ASP A 403 -0.65 13.90 -17.79
CA ASP A 403 -0.12 14.22 -19.10
C ASP A 403 0.96 15.30 -19.00
N LEU A 404 2.17 14.96 -19.43
CA LEU A 404 3.36 15.81 -19.43
C LEU A 404 3.72 16.28 -20.85
N GLU A 405 2.98 15.84 -21.87
CA GLU A 405 3.33 16.05 -23.28
C GLU A 405 2.60 17.23 -23.92
N GLN A 406 1.47 17.66 -23.35
CA GLN A 406 0.70 18.79 -23.89
C GLN A 406 1.48 20.12 -23.84
N SER A 407 2.26 20.33 -22.76
CA SER A 407 3.03 21.56 -22.58
C SER A 407 4.34 21.28 -21.81
N ALA A 408 5.40 21.97 -22.21
CA ALA A 408 6.67 21.90 -21.47
C ALA A 408 6.58 22.54 -20.06
N ASN A 409 5.61 23.44 -19.85
CA ASN A 409 5.46 24.22 -18.62
C ASN A 409 4.27 23.80 -17.75
N GLU A 410 3.49 22.80 -18.19
CA GLU A 410 2.27 22.38 -17.51
C GLU A 410 2.21 20.86 -17.36
N VAL A 411 1.51 20.40 -16.33
CA VAL A 411 1.11 19.02 -16.10
C VAL A 411 -0.41 18.99 -16.06
N HIS A 412 -1.02 18.17 -16.91
CA HIS A 412 -2.47 18.08 -17.02
C HIS A 412 -2.99 16.79 -16.40
N PHE A 413 -4.02 16.90 -15.56
CA PHE A 413 -4.75 15.77 -15.00
C PHE A 413 -6.18 15.73 -15.52
N TYR A 414 -6.56 14.62 -16.09
CA TYR A 414 -7.91 14.39 -16.61
C TYR A 414 -8.28 12.90 -16.60
N ASN A 415 -9.54 12.59 -16.80
CA ASN A 415 -9.99 11.22 -17.00
C ASN A 415 -9.85 10.83 -18.47
N LEU A 416 -9.10 9.77 -18.74
CA LEU A 416 -8.98 9.19 -20.07
C LEU A 416 -10.16 8.26 -20.33
N ASP A 417 -11.05 8.67 -21.23
CA ASP A 417 -12.24 7.93 -21.60
C ASP A 417 -11.88 6.75 -22.53
N GLY A 418 -11.93 5.54 -21.99
CA GLY A 418 -12.08 4.33 -22.76
C GLY A 418 -10.87 3.67 -23.43
N LYS A 419 -9.63 4.16 -23.35
CA LYS A 419 -8.43 3.44 -23.83
C LYS A 419 -7.16 3.92 -23.13
N SER A 420 -6.63 3.12 -22.22
CA SER A 420 -5.21 3.20 -21.86
C SER A 420 -4.38 2.47 -22.91
N TYR A 421 -3.31 3.07 -23.35
CA TYR A 421 -2.32 2.46 -24.23
C TYR A 421 -1.32 1.62 -23.43
#